data_e8fdb7c130c7775cfe231c749811e81a
#
_entry.id   e8fdb7c130c7775cfe231c749811e81a
#
_cell.length_a   1.000
_cell.length_b   1.000
_cell.length_c   1.000
_cell.angle_alpha   90.00
_cell.angle_beta   90.00
_cell.angle_gamma   90.00
#
_symmetry.space_group_name_H-M   'P 1'
#
loop_
_entity.id
_entity.type
_entity.pdbx_description
1 polymer ?
#
loop_
_entity_poly.entity_id
_entity_poly.type
_entity_poly.pdbx_seq_one_letter_code
_entity_poly.pdbx_strand_id
1 'polypeptide(L)'
;MQQTEEQKKTDTAKADTKKADSAKNDTPQKDASKAEDAKKDSTKQEDVKQDPPKQETPEQKEPKQEEPKQEEPKQGEPKKEEHKQIIDPSTGKDKYLTDPVPEGKPVPVEPEDTTVDTSKKHTCTFSISCSTILNNMDLCEESKQGIVPADGTILSTTTVTFSEGESVFDVLQRVCRDNGIHMEYSWTPMYNSAYVEGIANLYEFDVGSLSGWMYKVNGWFPNYGCSRYQLKDGDTVC
;
A
#
# COMPACT_ATOMS: atom_id res chain seq x y z
N MET A 1 -53.09 -32.82 -19.98
CA MET A 1 -53.62 -33.84 -19.08
C MET A 1 -52.86 -33.67 -17.79
N GLN A 2 -53.56 -33.04 -16.85
CA GLN A 2 -53.91 -33.39 -15.48
C GLN A 2 -52.71 -33.41 -14.56
N GLN A 3 -52.52 -32.35 -13.67
CA GLN A 3 -53.18 -32.09 -12.38
C GLN A 3 -52.98 -33.28 -11.42
N THR A 4 -52.42 -32.99 -10.22
CA THR A 4 -53.07 -32.61 -8.95
C THR A 4 -51.98 -32.44 -7.90
N GLU A 5 -51.81 -31.35 -7.16
CA GLU A 5 -52.43 -30.93 -5.84
C GLU A 5 -52.47 -32.06 -4.80
N GLU A 6 -51.98 -31.86 -3.61
CA GLU A 6 -52.57 -31.28 -2.38
C GLU A 6 -51.60 -31.41 -1.19
N GLN A 7 -51.32 -30.37 -0.47
CA GLN A 7 -51.88 -29.89 0.83
C GLN A 7 -51.55 -30.78 2.05
N LYS A 8 -50.91 -30.19 3.07
CA LYS A 8 -51.34 -29.43 4.26
C LYS A 8 -51.21 -30.24 5.55
N LYS A 9 -50.59 -29.62 6.56
CA LYS A 9 -51.04 -29.31 7.95
C LYS A 9 -49.79 -29.22 8.85
N THR A 10 -49.46 -28.05 9.36
CA THR A 10 -49.75 -27.45 10.67
C THR A 10 -49.79 -28.41 11.85
N ASP A 11 -48.91 -28.16 12.84
CA ASP A 11 -49.38 -27.99 14.21
C ASP A 11 -48.41 -27.23 15.11
N THR A 12 -49.01 -26.44 15.94
CA THR A 12 -48.57 -25.43 16.89
C THR A 12 -48.51 -26.02 18.31
N ALA A 13 -47.56 -25.64 19.12
CA ALA A 13 -47.71 -25.48 20.61
C ALA A 13 -46.43 -24.86 21.15
N LYS A 14 -46.42 -23.60 21.55
CA LYS A 14 -46.83 -22.95 22.79
C LYS A 14 -46.04 -23.37 24.04
N ALA A 15 -45.19 -22.39 24.43
CA ALA A 15 -45.08 -21.72 25.71
C ALA A 15 -44.69 -22.55 26.96
N ASP A 16 -43.64 -22.09 27.66
CA ASP A 16 -43.87 -21.59 29.03
C ASP A 16 -42.66 -20.79 29.55
N THR A 17 -43.00 -19.72 30.16
CA THR A 17 -42.29 -18.71 30.93
C THR A 17 -41.83 -19.20 32.30
N LYS A 18 -40.68 -18.68 32.81
CA LYS A 18 -40.40 -18.26 34.20
C LYS A 18 -39.08 -17.51 34.22
N LYS A 19 -39.05 -16.36 34.52
CA LYS A 19 -39.07 -15.19 35.42
C LYS A 19 -38.37 -15.40 36.77
N ALA A 20 -37.62 -14.33 37.12
CA ALA A 20 -37.13 -13.85 38.43
C ALA A 20 -35.73 -14.40 38.82
N ASP A 21 -34.80 -13.63 39.43
CA ASP A 21 -34.81 -12.34 40.11
C ASP A 21 -33.37 -11.84 40.28
N SER A 22 -33.13 -10.60 40.12
CA SER A 22 -32.64 -9.55 41.02
C SER A 22 -31.57 -9.83 42.08
N ALA A 23 -30.46 -9.08 42.05
CA ALA A 23 -29.79 -8.30 43.10
C ALA A 23 -28.52 -7.70 42.53
N LYS A 24 -28.36 -6.45 42.34
CA LYS A 24 -28.12 -5.24 43.16
C LYS A 24 -26.90 -5.33 44.07
N ASN A 25 -26.12 -4.28 43.93
CA ASN A 25 -25.22 -3.59 44.88
C ASN A 25 -23.73 -3.92 44.71
N ASP A 26 -22.75 -3.01 44.78
CA ASP A 26 -22.73 -1.59 45.16
C ASP A 26 -21.39 -1.02 44.73
N THR A 27 -21.38 0.23 44.34
CA THR A 27 -20.19 1.11 44.29
C THR A 27 -19.83 1.49 45.74
N PRO A 28 -18.57 1.78 46.06
CA PRO A 28 -18.31 3.15 46.45
C PRO A 28 -17.07 3.80 45.85
N GLN A 29 -17.27 5.04 45.71
CA GLN A 29 -16.51 6.19 45.39
C GLN A 29 -15.58 6.62 46.54
N LYS A 30 -14.59 7.50 46.19
CA LYS A 30 -13.80 8.44 46.99
C LYS A 30 -12.49 7.92 47.60
N ASP A 31 -11.42 8.66 47.58
CA ASP A 31 -11.21 10.09 47.78
C ASP A 31 -9.87 10.58 47.27
N ALA A 32 -9.88 11.80 46.91
CA ALA A 32 -8.91 12.80 46.66
C ALA A 32 -7.91 13.08 47.80
N SER A 33 -6.75 13.61 47.46
CA SER A 33 -6.04 14.76 48.07
C SER A 33 -4.65 14.83 47.48
N LYS A 34 -4.31 15.90 46.77
CA LYS A 34 -3.91 17.24 47.15
C LYS A 34 -2.42 17.34 47.55
N ALA A 35 -1.66 18.04 46.63
CA ALA A 35 -0.94 19.28 46.79
C ALA A 35 0.33 19.19 47.70
N GLU A 36 1.42 19.77 47.38
CA GLU A 36 1.94 21.12 47.23
C GLU A 36 3.45 21.02 46.98
N ASP A 37 4.01 21.70 46.04
CA ASP A 37 4.61 23.05 46.08
C ASP A 37 6.04 23.13 46.69
N ALA A 38 6.96 23.67 45.94
CA ALA A 38 7.99 24.63 46.25
C ALA A 38 9.08 24.68 45.18
N LYS A 39 9.06 25.71 44.35
CA LYS A 39 9.85 26.96 44.38
C LYS A 39 11.36 26.81 44.22
N LYS A 40 11.77 27.37 43.06
CA LYS A 40 12.79 28.44 42.88
C LYS A 40 14.24 28.13 43.31
N ASP A 41 15.17 28.24 42.36
CA ASP A 41 16.06 29.41 42.36
C ASP A 41 16.78 29.59 41.03
N SER A 42 16.91 30.86 40.68
CA SER A 42 17.58 31.44 39.52
C SER A 42 19.08 31.56 39.79
N THR A 43 19.93 31.33 38.81
CA THR A 43 21.13 32.16 38.71
C THR A 43 21.52 32.34 37.25
N LYS A 44 21.65 33.57 36.94
CA LYS A 44 22.08 34.30 35.76
C LYS A 44 23.59 34.49 35.80
N GLN A 45 24.28 34.34 34.71
CA GLN A 45 25.53 35.05 34.34
C GLN A 45 25.89 34.60 32.94
N GLU A 46 25.85 35.42 32.00
CA GLU A 46 26.65 36.54 31.48
C GLU A 46 27.58 36.11 30.35
N ASP A 47 27.38 36.83 29.27
CA ASP A 47 28.12 36.99 28.04
C ASP A 47 29.66 37.01 28.17
N VAL A 48 30.33 36.33 27.23
CA VAL A 48 31.60 36.84 26.71
C VAL A 48 31.66 36.59 25.21
N LYS A 49 31.58 37.67 24.48
CA LYS A 49 32.00 37.81 23.07
C LYS A 49 33.50 37.66 22.98
N GLN A 50 33.98 36.91 22.01
CA GLN A 50 35.28 37.18 21.38
C GLN A 50 35.24 36.85 19.90
N ASP A 51 35.47 37.87 19.11
CA ASP A 51 35.67 37.87 17.65
C ASP A 51 37.09 37.41 17.27
N PRO A 52 37.33 37.12 15.98
CA PRO A 52 38.40 36.25 15.48
C PRO A 52 39.70 37.00 15.14
N PRO A 53 40.84 36.34 14.97
CA PRO A 53 41.97 36.94 14.27
C PRO A 53 42.02 36.46 12.81
N LYS A 54 42.10 37.44 11.94
CA LYS A 54 42.59 37.35 10.55
C LYS A 54 43.98 36.77 10.54
N GLN A 55 44.25 35.88 9.60
CA GLN A 55 45.60 35.68 9.08
C GLN A 55 45.58 35.51 7.58
N GLU A 56 46.56 36.17 7.02
CA GLU A 56 46.79 36.54 5.63
C GLU A 56 47.25 35.37 4.74
N THR A 57 46.89 35.51 3.49
CA THR A 57 47.34 34.71 2.34
C THR A 57 48.85 34.97 2.05
N PRO A 58 49.57 33.98 1.57
CA PRO A 58 50.58 34.25 0.53
C PRO A 58 50.25 33.53 -0.77
N GLU A 59 50.22 34.35 -1.76
CA GLU A 59 50.25 34.10 -3.19
C GLU A 59 51.46 33.22 -3.54
N GLN A 60 51.22 32.09 -4.22
CA GLN A 60 52.27 31.39 -4.97
C GLN A 60 51.77 30.95 -6.36
N LYS A 61 52.58 31.35 -7.33
CA LYS A 61 52.45 31.27 -8.78
C LYS A 61 52.27 29.85 -9.30
N GLU A 62 51.36 29.75 -10.27
CA GLU A 62 51.21 28.61 -11.21
C GLU A 62 52.50 28.26 -11.96
N PRO A 63 52.67 27.01 -12.31
CA PRO A 63 53.17 26.66 -13.63
C PRO A 63 52.11 25.91 -14.45
N LYS A 64 51.84 26.40 -15.63
CA LYS A 64 51.14 25.76 -16.72
C LYS A 64 51.68 24.35 -16.96
N GLN A 65 50.83 23.36 -16.87
CA GLN A 65 51.04 22.06 -17.53
C GLN A 65 49.89 21.81 -18.49
N GLU A 66 50.28 21.49 -19.72
CA GLU A 66 49.39 21.14 -20.82
C GLU A 66 48.60 19.87 -20.50
N GLU A 67 47.26 19.93 -20.66
CA GLU A 67 46.36 18.80 -20.59
C GLU A 67 46.56 17.90 -21.84
N PRO A 68 46.71 16.58 -21.65
CA PRO A 68 46.47 15.65 -22.76
C PRO A 68 44.94 15.45 -22.86
N LYS A 69 44.38 15.73 -24.04
CA LYS A 69 43.04 15.35 -24.45
C LYS A 69 42.83 13.85 -24.20
N GLN A 70 42.10 13.49 -23.16
CA GLN A 70 41.50 12.18 -23.06
C GLN A 70 40.18 12.22 -23.81
N GLU A 71 40.09 11.43 -24.85
CA GLU A 71 38.84 11.09 -25.51
C GLU A 71 37.95 10.35 -24.48
N GLU A 72 36.81 10.95 -24.12
CA GLU A 72 35.77 10.27 -23.37
C GLU A 72 35.29 9.05 -24.16
N PRO A 73 35.28 7.85 -23.57
CA PRO A 73 34.56 6.74 -24.15
C PRO A 73 33.08 7.09 -24.13
N LYS A 74 32.45 7.18 -25.29
CA LYS A 74 31.00 7.22 -25.44
C LYS A 74 30.42 6.02 -24.65
N GLN A 75 29.94 6.27 -23.46
CA GLN A 75 29.09 5.32 -22.78
C GLN A 75 27.84 5.12 -23.65
N GLY A 76 27.77 3.94 -24.26
CA GLY A 76 26.56 3.48 -24.89
C GLY A 76 25.45 3.46 -23.87
N GLU A 77 24.31 4.06 -24.20
CA GLU A 77 23.09 3.91 -23.43
C GLU A 77 22.89 2.44 -23.12
N PRO A 78 22.60 2.06 -21.86
CA PRO A 78 22.28 0.67 -21.55
C PRO A 78 21.05 0.30 -22.38
N LYS A 79 21.20 -0.65 -23.28
CA LYS A 79 20.07 -1.28 -23.96
C LYS A 79 19.16 -1.82 -22.86
N LYS A 80 17.96 -1.25 -22.75
CA LYS A 80 16.88 -1.79 -21.93
C LYS A 80 16.67 -3.22 -22.40
N GLU A 81 17.11 -4.21 -21.62
CA GLU A 81 16.78 -5.60 -21.87
C GLU A 81 15.27 -5.72 -21.76
N GLU A 82 14.61 -6.04 -22.87
CA GLU A 82 13.20 -6.37 -22.87
C GLU A 82 13.04 -7.69 -22.10
N HIS A 83 12.56 -7.62 -20.87
CA HIS A 83 12.14 -8.80 -20.13
C HIS A 83 11.06 -9.53 -20.95
N LYS A 84 11.31 -10.79 -21.26
CA LYS A 84 10.35 -11.63 -21.97
C LYS A 84 9.83 -12.67 -21.02
N GLN A 85 8.49 -12.77 -20.94
CA GLN A 85 7.85 -13.84 -20.21
C GLN A 85 8.20 -15.18 -20.87
N ILE A 86 8.74 -16.12 -20.11
CA ILE A 86 9.08 -17.47 -20.56
C ILE A 86 7.93 -18.39 -20.19
N ILE A 87 7.22 -18.91 -21.20
CA ILE A 87 6.07 -19.79 -21.02
C ILE A 87 6.52 -21.25 -21.19
N ASP A 88 6.20 -22.09 -20.19
CA ASP A 88 6.37 -23.54 -20.27
C ASP A 88 5.33 -24.13 -21.22
N PRO A 89 5.74 -24.81 -22.32
CA PRO A 89 4.81 -25.37 -23.30
C PRO A 89 3.88 -26.43 -22.72
N SER A 90 4.26 -27.08 -21.60
CA SER A 90 3.47 -28.16 -20.99
C SER A 90 2.31 -27.64 -20.15
N THR A 91 2.47 -26.48 -19.51
CA THR A 91 1.48 -25.86 -18.62
C THR A 91 0.77 -24.68 -19.26
N GLY A 92 1.37 -24.07 -20.30
CA GLY A 92 0.91 -22.81 -20.88
C GLY A 92 1.10 -21.59 -19.98
N LYS A 93 1.88 -21.70 -18.90
CA LYS A 93 2.12 -20.67 -17.90
C LYS A 93 3.61 -20.42 -17.70
N ASP A 94 3.96 -19.29 -17.08
CA ASP A 94 5.33 -19.07 -16.64
C ASP A 94 5.68 -19.86 -15.38
N LYS A 95 6.92 -19.72 -14.92
CA LYS A 95 7.45 -20.39 -13.70
C LYS A 95 6.58 -20.15 -12.45
N TYR A 96 5.90 -19.02 -12.41
CA TYR A 96 5.07 -18.60 -11.27
C TYR A 96 3.57 -18.63 -11.60
N LEU A 97 3.17 -19.57 -12.44
CA LEU A 97 1.78 -19.88 -12.80
C LEU A 97 1.01 -18.72 -13.45
N THR A 98 1.72 -17.72 -13.99
CA THR A 98 1.09 -16.62 -14.72
C THR A 98 0.78 -17.06 -16.16
N ASP A 99 -0.46 -16.82 -16.58
CA ASP A 99 -0.85 -16.98 -17.98
C ASP A 99 -0.10 -16.00 -18.89
N PRO A 100 0.03 -16.27 -20.18
CA PRO A 100 0.66 -15.37 -21.12
C PRO A 100 0.07 -13.96 -21.04
N VAL A 101 0.96 -12.97 -20.92
CA VAL A 101 0.55 -11.57 -20.93
C VAL A 101 0.16 -11.17 -22.34
N PRO A 102 -0.93 -10.43 -22.54
CA PRO A 102 -1.36 -9.95 -23.86
C PRO A 102 -0.27 -9.10 -24.54
N GLU A 103 -0.19 -9.19 -25.85
CA GLU A 103 0.76 -8.42 -26.65
C GLU A 103 0.64 -6.90 -26.35
N GLY A 104 1.78 -6.24 -26.21
CA GLY A 104 1.86 -4.81 -25.91
C GLY A 104 1.57 -4.43 -24.46
N LYS A 105 1.37 -5.41 -23.57
CA LYS A 105 1.28 -5.19 -22.13
C LYS A 105 2.61 -5.48 -21.44
N PRO A 106 2.92 -4.79 -20.32
CA PRO A 106 4.10 -5.09 -19.55
C PRO A 106 4.10 -6.54 -19.05
N VAL A 107 5.19 -7.24 -19.24
CA VAL A 107 5.40 -8.58 -18.68
C VAL A 107 5.85 -8.47 -17.23
N PRO A 108 5.59 -9.50 -16.39
CA PRO A 108 6.06 -9.48 -15.00
C PRO A 108 7.58 -9.44 -14.94
N VAL A 109 8.10 -8.72 -13.94
CA VAL A 109 9.50 -8.72 -13.57
C VAL A 109 9.60 -9.27 -12.16
N GLU A 110 10.48 -10.23 -11.97
CA GLU A 110 10.59 -10.89 -10.67
C GLU A 110 11.25 -9.94 -9.67
N PRO A 111 10.75 -9.88 -8.42
CA PRO A 111 11.31 -8.99 -7.39
C PRO A 111 12.81 -9.20 -7.16
N GLU A 112 13.29 -10.44 -7.27
CA GLU A 112 14.72 -10.78 -7.14
C GLU A 112 15.58 -10.28 -8.31
N ASP A 113 14.99 -10.06 -9.49
CA ASP A 113 15.66 -9.58 -10.69
C ASP A 113 15.59 -8.04 -10.83
N THR A 114 14.94 -7.39 -9.87
CA THR A 114 14.71 -5.94 -9.89
C THR A 114 15.81 -5.20 -9.12
N THR A 115 16.31 -4.12 -9.71
CA THR A 115 17.20 -3.17 -9.04
C THR A 115 16.55 -1.80 -9.05
N VAL A 116 16.37 -1.23 -7.86
CA VAL A 116 15.80 0.12 -7.72
C VAL A 116 16.90 1.16 -7.81
N ASP A 117 16.83 2.02 -8.83
CA ASP A 117 17.75 3.16 -9.00
C ASP A 117 17.15 4.42 -8.36
N THR A 118 17.54 4.70 -7.12
CA THR A 118 17.03 5.85 -6.37
C THR A 118 17.46 7.21 -6.91
N SER A 119 18.44 7.25 -7.82
CA SER A 119 18.89 8.49 -8.48
C SER A 119 17.95 8.93 -9.59
N LYS A 120 17.19 8.00 -10.17
CA LYS A 120 16.22 8.25 -11.23
C LYS A 120 14.82 8.32 -10.67
N LYS A 121 14.20 9.48 -10.77
CA LYS A 121 12.84 9.74 -10.25
C LYS A 121 11.85 9.89 -11.40
N HIS A 122 10.71 9.26 -11.19
CA HIS A 122 9.56 9.26 -12.09
C HIS A 122 8.31 9.65 -11.31
N THR A 123 7.21 9.87 -11.99
CA THR A 123 5.91 10.15 -11.38
C THR A 123 4.84 9.21 -11.93
N CYS A 124 3.90 8.85 -11.08
CA CYS A 124 2.66 8.19 -11.47
C CYS A 124 1.48 8.85 -10.76
N THR A 125 0.27 8.59 -11.22
CA THR A 125 -0.93 8.89 -10.46
C THR A 125 -1.40 7.62 -9.75
N PHE A 126 -1.81 7.77 -8.49
CA PHE A 126 -2.22 6.66 -7.63
C PHE A 126 -3.55 6.96 -6.94
N SER A 127 -4.44 5.99 -6.90
CA SER A 127 -5.71 6.06 -6.18
C SER A 127 -6.06 4.72 -5.56
N ILE A 128 -6.88 4.73 -4.49
CA ILE A 128 -7.40 3.51 -3.86
C ILE A 128 -8.92 3.67 -3.73
N SER A 129 -9.66 2.73 -4.31
CA SER A 129 -11.12 2.78 -4.37
C SER A 129 -11.74 1.45 -3.96
N CYS A 130 -12.78 1.52 -3.16
CA CYS A 130 -13.68 0.42 -2.86
C CYS A 130 -15.11 0.66 -3.39
N SER A 131 -15.26 1.50 -4.42
CA SER A 131 -16.56 1.93 -4.95
C SER A 131 -17.44 0.78 -5.45
N THR A 132 -16.86 -0.36 -5.84
CA THR A 132 -17.62 -1.56 -6.20
C THR A 132 -18.46 -2.10 -5.05
N ILE A 133 -18.04 -1.86 -3.80
CA ILE A 133 -18.80 -2.25 -2.61
C ILE A 133 -20.14 -1.53 -2.54
N LEU A 134 -20.22 -0.27 -2.96
CA LEU A 134 -21.44 0.54 -2.88
C LEU A 134 -22.65 -0.08 -3.62
N ASN A 135 -22.39 -0.88 -4.65
CA ASN A 135 -23.42 -1.61 -5.38
C ASN A 135 -23.65 -3.03 -4.85
N ASN A 136 -22.93 -3.42 -3.79
CA ASN A 136 -22.94 -4.77 -3.20
C ASN A 136 -22.97 -4.71 -1.67
N MET A 137 -23.53 -3.64 -1.11
CA MET A 137 -23.58 -3.43 0.36
C MET A 137 -24.36 -4.52 1.10
N ASP A 138 -25.29 -5.17 0.44
CA ASP A 138 -26.03 -6.33 0.93
C ASP A 138 -25.15 -7.59 1.13
N LEU A 139 -24.02 -7.66 0.42
CA LEU A 139 -23.02 -8.71 0.58
C LEU A 139 -21.93 -8.34 1.60
N CYS A 140 -21.84 -7.06 1.97
CA CYS A 140 -20.81 -6.56 2.89
C CYS A 140 -21.14 -6.98 4.32
N GLU A 141 -20.15 -7.52 5.02
CA GLU A 141 -20.28 -7.84 6.45
C GLU A 141 -20.77 -6.62 7.23
N GLU A 142 -21.77 -6.82 8.11
CA GLU A 142 -22.39 -5.74 8.87
C GLU A 142 -21.35 -4.92 9.67
N SER A 143 -20.35 -5.60 10.22
CA SER A 143 -19.23 -4.98 10.96
C SER A 143 -18.37 -4.05 10.12
N LYS A 144 -18.40 -4.21 8.79
CA LYS A 144 -17.58 -3.47 7.82
C LYS A 144 -18.33 -2.35 7.11
N GLN A 145 -19.67 -2.41 7.07
CA GLN A 145 -20.47 -1.41 6.35
C GLN A 145 -20.19 0.03 6.81
N GLY A 146 -19.95 0.22 8.12
CA GLY A 146 -19.69 1.54 8.70
C GLY A 146 -18.33 2.16 8.36
N ILE A 147 -17.39 1.38 7.81
CA ILE A 147 -16.07 1.89 7.43
C ILE A 147 -15.92 2.09 5.91
N VAL A 148 -16.91 1.68 5.13
CA VAL A 148 -16.94 1.94 3.67
C VAL A 148 -17.22 3.43 3.44
N PRO A 149 -16.31 4.17 2.76
CA PRO A 149 -16.56 5.57 2.44
C PRO A 149 -17.81 5.73 1.57
N ALA A 150 -18.59 6.79 1.80
CA ALA A 150 -19.86 7.01 1.11
C ALA A 150 -19.73 7.13 -0.43
N ASP A 151 -18.57 7.56 -0.92
CA ASP A 151 -18.23 7.64 -2.33
C ASP A 151 -17.32 6.49 -2.81
N GLY A 152 -16.97 5.57 -1.90
CA GLY A 152 -16.07 4.46 -2.15
C GLY A 152 -14.60 4.87 -2.36
N THR A 153 -14.21 6.10 -1.98
CA THR A 153 -12.85 6.61 -2.16
C THR A 153 -12.06 6.48 -0.87
N ILE A 154 -11.06 5.59 -0.85
CA ILE A 154 -10.11 5.47 0.28
C ILE A 154 -8.97 6.48 0.11
N LEU A 155 -8.43 6.58 -1.10
CA LEU A 155 -7.44 7.57 -1.48
C LEU A 155 -7.82 8.20 -2.81
N SER A 156 -8.04 9.52 -2.80
CA SER A 156 -8.25 10.28 -4.03
C SER A 156 -7.01 10.25 -4.92
N THR A 157 -7.21 10.35 -6.24
CA THR A 157 -6.10 10.36 -7.19
C THR A 157 -5.07 11.41 -6.80
N THR A 158 -3.85 10.98 -6.59
CA THR A 158 -2.71 11.82 -6.21
C THR A 158 -1.50 11.50 -7.07
N THR A 159 -0.62 12.48 -7.27
CA THR A 159 0.66 12.27 -7.95
C THR A 159 1.68 11.78 -6.93
N VAL A 160 2.33 10.68 -7.26
CA VAL A 160 3.35 10.04 -6.42
C VAL A 160 4.67 9.97 -7.17
N THR A 161 5.76 10.37 -6.52
CA THR A 161 7.11 10.18 -7.05
C THR A 161 7.62 8.79 -6.68
N PHE A 162 8.25 8.12 -7.65
CA PHE A 162 8.86 6.81 -7.43
C PHE A 162 10.24 6.74 -8.09
N SER A 163 11.03 5.72 -7.77
CA SER A 163 12.35 5.47 -8.35
C SER A 163 12.25 4.45 -9.49
N GLU A 164 13.11 4.54 -10.49
CA GLU A 164 13.18 3.51 -11.55
C GLU A 164 13.36 2.12 -10.92
N GLY A 165 12.55 1.15 -11.34
CA GLY A 165 12.58 -0.21 -10.82
C GLY A 165 11.61 -0.47 -9.66
N GLU A 166 10.98 0.55 -9.05
CA GLU A 166 9.94 0.29 -8.05
C GLU A 166 8.70 -0.36 -8.69
N SER A 167 8.12 -1.31 -7.97
CA SER A 167 6.87 -1.97 -8.36
C SER A 167 5.64 -1.18 -7.90
N VAL A 168 4.46 -1.55 -8.41
CA VAL A 168 3.18 -1.06 -7.88
C VAL A 168 3.06 -1.32 -6.39
N PHE A 169 3.54 -2.48 -5.91
CA PHE A 169 3.48 -2.84 -4.50
C PHE A 169 4.35 -1.93 -3.62
N ASP A 170 5.58 -1.62 -4.06
CA ASP A 170 6.48 -0.72 -3.31
C ASP A 170 5.84 0.66 -3.12
N VAL A 171 5.23 1.17 -4.19
CA VAL A 171 4.54 2.46 -4.14
C VAL A 171 3.27 2.37 -3.30
N LEU A 172 2.47 1.29 -3.41
CA LEU A 172 1.27 1.07 -2.59
C LEU A 172 1.60 1.08 -1.10
N GLN A 173 2.64 0.34 -0.67
CA GLN A 173 3.07 0.33 0.72
C GLN A 173 3.43 1.72 1.23
N ARG A 174 4.20 2.47 0.44
CA ARG A 174 4.60 3.84 0.78
C ARG A 174 3.39 4.78 0.86
N VAL A 175 2.51 4.72 -0.11
CA VAL A 175 1.29 5.54 -0.17
C VAL A 175 0.38 5.25 1.03
N CYS A 176 0.14 3.99 1.36
CA CYS A 176 -0.66 3.62 2.53
C CYS A 176 -0.03 4.14 3.82
N ARG A 177 1.27 3.92 4.03
CA ARG A 177 2.00 4.41 5.21
C ARG A 177 1.93 5.93 5.34
N ASP A 178 2.21 6.65 4.25
CA ASP A 178 2.33 8.11 4.25
C ASP A 178 0.97 8.81 4.45
N ASN A 179 -0.13 8.11 4.15
CA ASN A 179 -1.51 8.58 4.36
C ASN A 179 -2.19 7.96 5.59
N GLY A 180 -1.48 7.17 6.39
CA GLY A 180 -2.06 6.51 7.57
C GLY A 180 -3.15 5.49 7.24
N ILE A 181 -3.13 4.92 6.04
CA ILE A 181 -4.06 3.90 5.58
C ILE A 181 -3.53 2.54 6.03
N HIS A 182 -4.33 1.82 6.79
CA HIS A 182 -4.02 0.45 7.19
C HIS A 182 -3.92 -0.46 5.95
N MET A 183 -2.90 -1.32 5.91
CA MET A 183 -2.69 -2.28 4.83
C MET A 183 -2.10 -3.57 5.39
N GLU A 184 -2.65 -4.70 5.00
CA GLU A 184 -2.11 -6.03 5.29
C GLU A 184 -1.86 -6.82 4.00
N TYR A 185 -0.81 -7.61 4.02
CA TYR A 185 -0.43 -8.47 2.91
C TYR A 185 0.38 -9.68 3.40
N SER A 186 0.39 -10.74 2.60
CA SER A 186 1.28 -11.88 2.76
C SER A 186 2.09 -12.12 1.48
N TRP A 187 3.19 -12.85 1.62
CA TRP A 187 3.97 -13.29 0.47
C TRP A 187 3.53 -14.66 0.00
N THR A 188 3.20 -14.78 -1.28
CA THR A 188 2.76 -16.05 -1.88
C THR A 188 3.88 -16.62 -2.77
N PRO A 189 4.71 -17.56 -2.27
CA PRO A 189 5.87 -18.07 -3.02
C PRO A 189 5.51 -18.71 -4.37
N MET A 190 4.33 -19.34 -4.46
CA MET A 190 3.85 -19.99 -5.69
C MET A 190 3.70 -19.00 -6.84
N TYR A 191 3.30 -17.76 -6.54
CA TYR A 191 3.12 -16.70 -7.52
C TYR A 191 4.27 -15.68 -7.50
N ASN A 192 5.28 -15.91 -6.64
CA ASN A 192 6.39 -14.99 -6.40
C ASN A 192 5.93 -13.53 -6.20
N SER A 193 4.88 -13.34 -5.44
CA SER A 193 4.23 -12.04 -5.33
C SER A 193 3.66 -11.78 -3.95
N ALA A 194 3.60 -10.50 -3.60
CA ALA A 194 2.79 -10.02 -2.50
C ALA A 194 1.30 -10.17 -2.85
N TYR A 195 0.55 -10.70 -1.91
CA TYR A 195 -0.90 -10.79 -1.92
C TYR A 195 -1.47 -9.78 -0.94
N VAL A 196 -2.23 -8.81 -1.43
CA VAL A 196 -2.85 -7.77 -0.61
C VAL A 196 -4.12 -8.32 0.01
N GLU A 197 -4.10 -8.54 1.32
CA GLU A 197 -5.20 -9.12 2.09
C GLU A 197 -6.24 -8.07 2.47
N GLY A 198 -5.79 -6.86 2.84
CA GLY A 198 -6.68 -5.80 3.29
C GLY A 198 -6.11 -4.39 3.10
N ILE A 199 -6.99 -3.42 2.83
CA ILE A 199 -6.68 -1.99 2.80
C ILE A 199 -7.80 -1.25 3.54
N ALA A 200 -7.44 -0.28 4.40
CA ALA A 200 -8.36 0.51 5.20
C ALA A 200 -9.33 -0.34 6.05
N ASN A 201 -8.86 -1.47 6.58
CA ASN A 201 -9.62 -2.47 7.33
C ASN A 201 -10.74 -3.17 6.54
N LEU A 202 -10.74 -3.05 5.21
CA LEU A 202 -11.55 -3.85 4.30
C LEU A 202 -10.69 -4.98 3.76
N TYR A 203 -11.09 -6.21 4.03
CA TYR A 203 -10.34 -7.42 3.69
C TYR A 203 -10.98 -8.19 2.55
N GLU A 204 -10.22 -9.09 1.97
CA GLU A 204 -10.77 -10.12 1.11
C GLU A 204 -11.90 -10.85 1.83
N PHE A 205 -12.93 -11.25 1.09
CA PHE A 205 -14.16 -11.92 1.56
C PHE A 205 -15.13 -11.07 2.38
N ASP A 206 -14.78 -9.85 2.82
CA ASP A 206 -15.69 -8.97 3.55
C ASP A 206 -16.96 -8.60 2.76
N VAL A 207 -16.94 -8.76 1.43
CA VAL A 207 -18.08 -8.47 0.52
C VAL A 207 -18.44 -9.73 -0.29
N GLY A 208 -18.51 -10.85 0.41
CA GLY A 208 -18.80 -12.15 -0.18
C GLY A 208 -17.55 -12.92 -0.62
N SER A 209 -17.71 -14.23 -0.83
CA SER A 209 -16.64 -15.23 -0.98
C SER A 209 -15.70 -15.03 -2.18
N LEU A 210 -16.02 -14.12 -3.09
CA LEU A 210 -15.22 -13.82 -4.28
C LEU A 210 -14.68 -12.39 -4.27
N SER A 211 -14.88 -11.64 -3.18
CA SER A 211 -14.34 -10.28 -3.07
C SER A 211 -12.86 -10.31 -2.69
N GLY A 212 -12.11 -9.35 -3.21
CA GLY A 212 -10.68 -9.18 -2.93
C GLY A 212 -10.14 -7.93 -3.61
N TRP A 213 -8.96 -7.54 -3.21
CA TRP A 213 -8.28 -6.39 -3.79
C TRP A 213 -7.68 -6.73 -5.15
N MET A 214 -7.96 -5.87 -6.11
CA MET A 214 -7.42 -5.92 -7.47
C MET A 214 -6.69 -4.62 -7.77
N TYR A 215 -5.74 -4.65 -8.69
CA TYR A 215 -5.12 -3.43 -9.19
C TYR A 215 -5.22 -3.33 -10.70
N LYS A 216 -5.22 -2.11 -11.20
CA LYS A 216 -5.14 -1.82 -12.63
C LYS A 216 -4.11 -0.73 -12.88
N VAL A 217 -3.43 -0.82 -14.01
CA VAL A 217 -2.52 0.20 -14.49
C VAL A 217 -2.93 0.62 -15.90
N ASN A 218 -3.12 1.92 -16.10
CA ASN A 218 -3.61 2.48 -17.37
C ASN A 218 -4.89 1.80 -17.87
N GLY A 219 -5.80 1.48 -16.92
CA GLY A 219 -7.08 0.82 -17.19
C GLY A 219 -7.01 -0.68 -17.47
N TRP A 220 -5.83 -1.29 -17.51
CA TRP A 220 -5.64 -2.73 -17.66
C TRP A 220 -5.46 -3.41 -16.29
N PHE A 221 -6.10 -4.57 -16.12
CA PHE A 221 -5.91 -5.44 -14.95
C PHE A 221 -4.84 -6.48 -15.28
N PRO A 222 -3.63 -6.37 -14.71
CA PRO A 222 -2.60 -7.39 -14.89
C PRO A 222 -3.03 -8.74 -14.30
N ASN A 223 -2.63 -9.82 -14.96
CA ASN A 223 -2.90 -11.19 -14.52
C ASN A 223 -1.79 -11.76 -13.62
N TYR A 224 -1.03 -10.89 -12.98
CA TYR A 224 0.03 -11.21 -12.02
C TYR A 224 0.04 -10.20 -10.87
N GLY A 225 0.72 -10.56 -9.77
CA GLY A 225 0.71 -9.75 -8.55
C GLY A 225 1.43 -8.40 -8.71
N CYS A 226 0.98 -7.42 -7.93
CA CYS A 226 1.43 -6.02 -8.04
C CYS A 226 2.92 -5.81 -7.70
N SER A 227 3.55 -6.72 -6.97
CA SER A 227 5.00 -6.70 -6.71
C SER A 227 5.85 -7.12 -7.92
N ARG A 228 5.24 -7.68 -8.96
CA ARG A 228 5.87 -8.06 -10.23
C ARG A 228 5.61 -7.05 -11.35
N TYR A 229 4.85 -5.98 -11.09
CA TYR A 229 4.60 -4.91 -12.05
C TYR A 229 5.54 -3.74 -11.78
N GLN A 230 6.54 -3.54 -12.64
CA GLN A 230 7.41 -2.36 -12.59
C GLN A 230 6.72 -1.13 -13.18
N LEU A 231 6.64 -0.07 -12.38
CA LEU A 231 6.05 1.20 -12.80
C LEU A 231 6.88 1.91 -13.86
N LYS A 232 6.18 2.64 -14.71
CA LYS A 232 6.76 3.54 -15.72
C LYS A 232 6.30 4.97 -15.48
N ASP A 233 7.11 5.93 -15.91
CA ASP A 233 6.75 7.34 -15.81
C ASP A 233 5.40 7.62 -16.48
N GLY A 234 4.53 8.33 -15.78
CA GLY A 234 3.18 8.67 -16.23
C GLY A 234 2.12 7.58 -16.05
N ASP A 235 2.44 6.44 -15.44
CA ASP A 235 1.43 5.41 -15.17
C ASP A 235 0.29 5.93 -14.27
N THR A 236 -0.90 5.40 -14.53
CA THR A 236 -2.10 5.64 -13.69
C THR A 236 -2.48 4.33 -12.99
N VAL A 237 -2.38 4.31 -11.66
CA VAL A 237 -2.66 3.14 -10.82
C VAL A 237 -3.95 3.35 -10.01
N CYS A 238 -4.76 2.30 -9.97
CA CYS A 238 -5.95 2.27 -9.12
C CYS A 238 -6.14 0.87 -8.54
#